data_edd0299fcb9397591d2d7b53e36a9349
#
_entry.id   edd0299fcb9397591d2d7b53e36a9349
#
_cell.length_a   1.000
_cell.length_b   1.000
_cell.length_c   1.000
_cell.angle_alpha   90.00
_cell.angle_beta   90.00
_cell.angle_gamma   90.00
#
_symmetry.space_group_name_H-M   'P 1'
#
loop_
_entity.id
_entity.type
_entity.pdbx_description
1 polymer ?
#
loop_
_entity_poly.entity_id
_entity_poly.type
_entity_poly.pdbx_seq_one_letter_code
_entity_poly.pdbx_strand_id
1 'polypeptide(L)'
;VAGEVVTGPGSAIAAVANGRRAALAMHLYLQGESIEGKLPVQEKEKIAEMPAEVVEKVAKEPRMKIRHLAPEVRVKTMEHFEEGFTEREALEEAGRCRGCGGGAVVDKNKCMACLTCMRVCPYGAPVVTSHSEIRPEYCQACGLCAPECPGEAISMVSYDVREIRNTMPAVVGNVDPKRQEPVIAAFVCTHHAGALGLDLPKNVKAVPVHCTSRIDILDMLKAFEVGADGVAVVRCNDGTCKYKDIAPRVNARVKRVQDLLGMLKIEPVRLEILSAASNNGGNPFAAVCADFSERVKKIGLRAGR
;
A
#
# COMPACT_ATOMS: atom_id res chain seq x y z
N VAL A 1 -7.39 45.05 -4.48
CA VAL A 1 -6.28 44.55 -5.32
C VAL A 1 -6.26 43.04 -5.17
N ALA A 2 -6.09 42.31 -6.26
CA ALA A 2 -6.04 40.86 -6.29
C ALA A 2 -5.08 40.35 -7.39
N GLY A 3 -4.76 39.07 -7.35
CA GLY A 3 -3.87 38.43 -8.32
C GLY A 3 -2.39 38.54 -7.95
N GLU A 4 -1.53 38.31 -8.92
CA GLU A 4 -0.07 38.24 -8.73
C GLU A 4 0.58 39.53 -8.19
N VAL A 5 -0.08 40.68 -8.35
CA VAL A 5 0.34 41.95 -7.74
C VAL A 5 0.35 41.87 -6.20
N VAL A 6 -0.48 40.98 -5.62
CA VAL A 6 -0.58 40.79 -4.16
C VAL A 6 0.20 39.57 -3.71
N THR A 7 0.14 38.48 -4.48
CA THR A 7 0.64 37.16 -4.09
C THR A 7 2.01 36.81 -4.68
N GLY A 8 2.53 37.62 -5.59
CA GLY A 8 3.68 37.27 -6.42
C GLY A 8 3.32 36.28 -7.53
N PRO A 9 4.29 35.90 -8.38
CA PRO A 9 4.06 34.97 -9.47
C PRO A 9 3.51 33.63 -8.99
N GLY A 10 2.48 33.10 -9.66
CA GLY A 10 1.79 31.89 -9.26
C GLY A 10 1.17 31.13 -10.44
N SER A 11 0.33 30.16 -10.12
CA SER A 11 -0.39 29.37 -11.15
C SER A 11 -1.63 30.12 -11.65
N ALA A 12 -2.05 29.84 -12.89
CA ALA A 12 -3.31 30.36 -13.45
C ALA A 12 -4.52 30.05 -12.53
N ILE A 13 -4.53 28.87 -11.89
CA ILE A 13 -5.59 28.48 -10.92
C ILE A 13 -5.58 29.41 -9.69
N ALA A 14 -4.41 29.79 -9.18
CA ALA A 14 -4.30 30.73 -8.07
C ALA A 14 -4.82 32.11 -8.46
N ALA A 15 -4.54 32.57 -9.68
CA ALA A 15 -5.06 33.84 -10.21
C ALA A 15 -6.59 33.83 -10.31
N VAL A 16 -7.19 32.74 -10.82
CA VAL A 16 -8.65 32.56 -10.88
C VAL A 16 -9.26 32.55 -9.48
N ALA A 17 -8.67 31.82 -8.53
CA ALA A 17 -9.14 31.76 -7.15
C ALA A 17 -9.12 33.14 -6.47
N ASN A 18 -8.05 33.91 -6.68
CA ASN A 18 -7.93 35.28 -6.15
C ASN A 18 -8.97 36.23 -6.80
N GLY A 19 -9.21 36.09 -8.11
CA GLY A 19 -10.24 36.85 -8.82
C GLY A 19 -11.65 36.59 -8.26
N ARG A 20 -12.00 35.32 -8.01
CA ARG A 20 -13.28 34.95 -7.38
C ARG A 20 -13.44 35.52 -5.97
N ARG A 21 -12.39 35.48 -5.16
CA ARG A 21 -12.40 36.06 -3.81
C ARG A 21 -12.60 37.58 -3.86
N ALA A 22 -11.92 38.27 -4.79
CA ALA A 22 -12.08 39.71 -4.97
C ALA A 22 -13.50 40.06 -5.43
N ALA A 23 -14.08 39.31 -6.36
CA ALA A 23 -15.46 39.50 -6.81
C ALA A 23 -16.48 39.33 -5.67
N LEU A 24 -16.30 38.29 -4.86
CA LEU A 24 -17.15 38.05 -3.69
C LEU A 24 -17.02 39.18 -2.65
N ALA A 25 -15.79 39.65 -2.38
CA ALA A 25 -15.55 40.76 -1.46
C ALA A 25 -16.22 42.04 -1.93
N MET A 26 -16.13 42.37 -3.25
CA MET A 26 -16.81 43.53 -3.83
C MET A 26 -18.34 43.39 -3.76
N HIS A 27 -18.86 42.19 -4.03
CA HIS A 27 -20.30 41.94 -3.92
C HIS A 27 -20.83 42.19 -2.51
N LEU A 28 -20.18 41.63 -1.48
CA LEU A 28 -20.54 41.82 -0.09
C LEU A 28 -20.47 43.32 0.31
N TYR A 29 -19.40 44.01 -0.11
CA TYR A 29 -19.24 45.43 0.15
C TYR A 29 -20.38 46.27 -0.43
N LEU A 30 -20.76 45.99 -1.69
CA LEU A 30 -21.85 46.74 -2.34
C LEU A 30 -23.23 46.45 -1.72
N GLN A 31 -23.38 45.31 -1.02
CA GLN A 31 -24.59 45.01 -0.25
C GLN A 31 -24.58 45.59 1.16
N GLY A 32 -23.50 46.27 1.56
CA GLY A 32 -23.35 46.81 2.92
C GLY A 32 -23.05 45.72 3.96
N GLU A 33 -22.63 44.53 3.52
CA GLU A 33 -22.31 43.41 4.39
C GLU A 33 -20.83 43.40 4.81
N SER A 34 -20.55 42.92 6.03
CA SER A 34 -19.16 42.72 6.46
C SER A 34 -18.46 41.64 5.64
N ILE A 35 -17.23 41.89 5.24
CA ILE A 35 -16.37 40.95 4.50
C ILE A 35 -15.71 39.96 5.47
N GLU A 36 -15.56 40.34 6.77
CA GLU A 36 -14.88 39.49 7.75
C GLU A 36 -15.57 38.14 7.94
N GLY A 37 -14.81 37.07 7.85
CA GLY A 37 -15.28 35.70 8.04
C GLY A 37 -16.12 35.10 6.90
N LYS A 38 -16.49 35.92 5.89
CA LYS A 38 -17.31 35.44 4.75
C LYS A 38 -16.52 35.03 3.51
N LEU A 39 -15.26 35.42 3.43
CA LEU A 39 -14.40 34.99 2.35
C LEU A 39 -13.86 33.58 2.62
N PRO A 40 -13.87 32.67 1.63
CA PRO A 40 -13.25 31.37 1.79
C PRO A 40 -11.76 31.55 2.09
N VAL A 41 -11.37 31.11 3.28
CA VAL A 41 -9.97 31.05 3.69
C VAL A 41 -9.39 29.80 3.06
N GLN A 42 -8.35 29.95 2.26
CA GLN A 42 -7.49 28.82 1.93
C GLN A 42 -6.64 28.53 3.18
N GLU A 43 -7.14 27.71 4.07
CA GLU A 43 -6.26 27.04 5.00
C GLU A 43 -5.34 26.15 4.18
N LYS A 44 -4.09 26.55 4.02
CA LYS A 44 -3.05 25.62 3.61
C LYS A 44 -2.96 24.61 4.74
N GLU A 45 -3.51 23.41 4.54
CA GLU A 45 -3.15 22.29 5.39
C GLU A 45 -1.63 22.27 5.45
N LYS A 46 -1.08 22.61 6.61
CA LYS A 46 0.35 22.44 6.85
C LYS A 46 0.57 20.94 6.92
N ILE A 47 1.03 20.38 5.82
CA ILE A 47 1.56 19.02 5.84
C ILE A 47 2.70 19.04 6.84
N ALA A 48 2.52 18.32 7.95
CA ALA A 48 3.53 18.24 8.99
C ALA A 48 4.83 17.71 8.37
N GLU A 49 5.93 18.41 8.57
CA GLU A 49 7.22 18.00 8.08
C GLU A 49 7.61 16.67 8.76
N MET A 50 8.12 15.75 7.95
CA MET A 50 8.56 14.46 8.46
C MET A 50 9.84 14.64 9.28
N PRO A 51 9.90 14.13 10.54
CA PRO A 51 11.10 14.20 11.34
C PRO A 51 12.33 13.61 10.66
N ALA A 52 13.51 14.20 10.84
CA ALA A 52 14.77 13.77 10.20
C ALA A 52 15.06 12.28 10.47
N GLU A 53 14.84 11.82 11.69
CA GLU A 53 15.02 10.41 12.10
C GLU A 53 14.14 9.42 11.34
N VAL A 54 12.98 9.88 10.86
CA VAL A 54 12.08 9.07 10.01
C VAL A 54 12.56 9.13 8.56
N VAL A 55 13.00 10.31 8.08
CA VAL A 55 13.53 10.48 6.71
C VAL A 55 14.73 9.56 6.46
N GLU A 56 15.60 9.37 7.45
CA GLU A 56 16.75 8.46 7.35
C GLU A 56 16.36 6.98 7.19
N LYS A 57 15.21 6.60 7.76
CA LYS A 57 14.71 5.21 7.71
C LYS A 57 13.90 4.91 6.45
N VAL A 58 13.56 5.92 5.65
CA VAL A 58 12.75 5.76 4.43
C VAL A 58 13.67 5.65 3.22
N ALA A 59 13.41 4.68 2.34
CA ALA A 59 14.12 4.56 1.08
C ALA A 59 13.94 5.83 0.23
N LYS A 60 15.03 6.34 -0.32
CA LYS A 60 15.04 7.50 -1.22
C LYS A 60 15.04 6.98 -2.64
N GLU A 61 13.96 7.21 -3.36
CA GLU A 61 13.84 6.90 -4.78
C GLU A 61 13.80 8.20 -5.59
N PRO A 62 14.55 8.30 -6.71
CA PRO A 62 14.54 9.48 -7.55
C PRO A 62 13.15 9.66 -8.18
N ARG A 63 12.77 10.91 -8.42
CA ARG A 63 11.54 11.23 -9.15
C ARG A 63 11.63 10.75 -10.59
N MET A 64 10.58 10.10 -11.08
CA MET A 64 10.45 9.76 -12.49
C MET A 64 10.39 11.03 -13.35
N LYS A 65 11.17 11.07 -14.43
CA LYS A 65 11.18 12.20 -15.35
C LYS A 65 10.11 12.01 -16.42
N ILE A 66 9.24 13.02 -16.57
CA ILE A 66 8.28 13.07 -17.67
C ILE A 66 9.05 13.24 -18.97
N ARG A 67 8.71 12.45 -19.98
CA ARG A 67 9.27 12.57 -21.32
C ARG A 67 8.62 13.73 -22.06
N HIS A 68 9.44 14.45 -22.81
CA HIS A 68 8.97 15.56 -23.62
C HIS A 68 9.32 15.32 -25.09
N LEU A 69 8.47 15.78 -25.98
CA LEU A 69 8.82 15.86 -27.41
C LEU A 69 10.09 16.70 -27.60
N ALA A 70 10.94 16.30 -28.53
CA ALA A 70 12.15 17.04 -28.84
C ALA A 70 11.79 18.48 -29.29
N PRO A 71 12.63 19.49 -28.99
CA PRO A 71 12.34 20.89 -29.32
C PRO A 71 12.01 21.12 -30.81
N GLU A 72 12.68 20.38 -31.69
CA GLU A 72 12.51 20.47 -33.16
C GLU A 72 11.14 19.97 -33.63
N VAL A 73 10.53 19.07 -32.83
CA VAL A 73 9.17 18.57 -33.09
C VAL A 73 8.14 19.51 -32.49
N ARG A 74 8.37 19.97 -31.25
CA ARG A 74 7.44 20.86 -30.54
C ARG A 74 7.10 22.14 -31.28
N VAL A 75 8.06 22.73 -31.97
CA VAL A 75 7.84 23.98 -32.75
C VAL A 75 7.01 23.78 -34.02
N LYS A 76 6.78 22.52 -34.42
CA LYS A 76 6.06 22.18 -35.66
C LYS A 76 4.69 21.55 -35.42
N THR A 77 4.31 21.31 -34.17
CA THR A 77 3.04 20.66 -33.81
C THR A 77 2.33 21.41 -32.69
N MET A 78 1.01 21.28 -32.64
CA MET A 78 0.18 21.72 -31.51
C MET A 78 -0.21 20.56 -30.58
N GLU A 79 0.41 19.41 -30.76
CA GLU A 79 0.20 18.25 -29.87
C GLU A 79 0.77 18.48 -28.48
N HIS A 80 0.33 17.69 -27.52
CA HIS A 80 0.86 17.75 -26.18
C HIS A 80 2.36 17.45 -26.20
N PHE A 81 3.16 18.36 -25.67
CA PHE A 81 4.60 18.20 -25.65
C PHE A 81 5.10 17.28 -24.52
N GLU A 82 4.27 17.03 -23.52
CA GLU A 82 4.51 16.04 -22.46
C GLU A 82 3.87 14.73 -22.85
N GLU A 83 4.69 13.66 -22.99
CA GLU A 83 4.19 12.33 -23.38
C GLU A 83 3.56 11.56 -22.22
N GLY A 84 3.69 12.09 -20.98
CA GLY A 84 3.22 11.42 -19.78
C GLY A 84 4.08 10.22 -19.39
N PHE A 85 3.51 9.36 -18.56
CA PHE A 85 4.11 8.11 -18.11
C PHE A 85 3.48 6.91 -18.81
N THR A 86 4.26 5.90 -19.11
CA THR A 86 3.74 4.55 -19.36
C THR A 86 3.09 4.01 -18.06
N GLU A 87 2.25 3.00 -18.18
CA GLU A 87 1.63 2.35 -17.02
C GLU A 87 2.67 1.92 -15.98
N ARG A 88 3.77 1.31 -16.42
CA ARG A 88 4.87 0.91 -15.54
C ARG A 88 5.49 2.11 -14.83
N GLU A 89 5.82 3.17 -15.56
CA GLU A 89 6.41 4.39 -14.98
C GLU A 89 5.45 5.08 -14.01
N ALA A 90 4.15 5.09 -14.32
CA ALA A 90 3.12 5.64 -13.43
C ALA A 90 3.03 4.81 -12.12
N LEU A 91 3.11 3.50 -12.19
CA LEU A 91 3.13 2.63 -11.02
C LEU A 91 4.39 2.81 -10.18
N GLU A 92 5.56 2.95 -10.82
CA GLU A 92 6.83 3.24 -10.14
C GLU A 92 6.78 4.59 -9.42
N GLU A 93 6.28 5.65 -10.09
CA GLU A 93 6.12 6.98 -9.47
C GLU A 93 5.07 6.97 -8.35
N ALA A 94 3.94 6.26 -8.54
CA ALA A 94 2.94 6.07 -7.50
C ALA A 94 3.51 5.29 -6.29
N GLY A 95 4.41 4.34 -6.53
CA GLY A 95 5.14 3.58 -5.51
C GLY A 95 5.99 4.45 -4.58
N ARG A 96 6.43 5.62 -5.05
CA ARG A 96 7.14 6.63 -4.24
C ARG A 96 6.25 7.31 -3.20
N CYS A 97 4.93 7.18 -3.33
CA CYS A 97 3.99 7.77 -2.38
C CYS A 97 4.26 7.25 -0.97
N ARG A 98 4.46 8.17 -0.02
CA ARG A 98 4.74 7.85 1.39
C ARG A 98 3.48 7.67 2.23
N GLY A 99 2.31 7.88 1.64
CA GLY A 99 1.02 7.73 2.31
C GLY A 99 0.79 8.74 3.43
N CYS A 100 1.33 9.96 3.31
CA CYS A 100 1.27 10.99 4.36
C CYS A 100 -0.16 11.32 4.86
N GLY A 101 -1.20 11.00 4.10
CA GLY A 101 -2.60 11.12 4.54
C GLY A 101 -3.30 9.79 4.76
N GLY A 102 -2.62 8.66 4.48
CA GLY A 102 -3.16 7.32 4.52
C GLY A 102 -2.68 6.47 5.70
N GLY A 103 -2.30 7.12 6.80
CA GLY A 103 -1.76 6.47 7.98
C GLY A 103 -2.73 5.54 8.69
N ALA A 104 -2.25 4.95 9.78
CA ALA A 104 -3.07 4.10 10.63
C ALA A 104 -4.01 4.95 11.51
N VAL A 105 -5.23 4.46 11.69
CA VAL A 105 -6.25 5.07 12.56
C VAL A 105 -6.62 4.08 13.65
N VAL A 106 -6.89 4.58 14.83
CA VAL A 106 -7.23 3.77 16.01
C VAL A 106 -8.68 3.98 16.41
N ASP A 107 -9.43 2.90 16.48
CA ASP A 107 -10.74 2.88 17.15
C ASP A 107 -10.50 2.86 18.67
N LYS A 108 -10.78 3.98 19.30
CA LYS A 108 -10.56 4.19 20.75
C LYS A 108 -11.39 3.23 21.60
N ASN A 109 -12.57 2.82 21.12
CA ASN A 109 -13.47 1.92 21.86
C ASN A 109 -12.97 0.47 21.87
N LYS A 110 -12.16 0.08 20.87
CA LYS A 110 -11.55 -1.25 20.77
C LYS A 110 -10.15 -1.30 21.36
N CYS A 111 -9.51 -0.13 21.54
CA CYS A 111 -8.13 -0.06 21.98
C CYS A 111 -8.01 -0.37 23.49
N MET A 112 -7.30 -1.42 23.82
CA MET A 112 -7.02 -1.83 25.19
C MET A 112 -5.67 -1.33 25.73
N ALA A 113 -5.05 -0.36 25.10
CA ALA A 113 -3.76 0.24 25.48
C ALA A 113 -2.62 -0.77 25.73
N CYS A 114 -2.58 -1.89 25.01
CA CYS A 114 -1.67 -3.02 25.23
C CYS A 114 -0.21 -2.78 24.80
N LEU A 115 0.11 -1.59 24.26
CA LEU A 115 1.45 -1.17 23.81
C LEU A 115 2.00 -1.94 22.59
N THR A 116 1.29 -2.91 22.04
CA THR A 116 1.79 -3.73 20.93
C THR A 116 2.14 -2.88 19.71
N CYS A 117 1.24 -1.96 19.28
CA CYS A 117 1.49 -1.07 18.16
C CYS A 117 2.74 -0.20 18.32
N MET A 118 3.01 0.27 19.55
CA MET A 118 4.21 1.06 19.87
C MET A 118 5.48 0.21 19.77
N ARG A 119 5.44 -1.05 20.24
CA ARG A 119 6.60 -1.96 20.23
C ARG A 119 6.96 -2.46 18.82
N VAL A 120 5.98 -2.57 17.92
CA VAL A 120 6.21 -3.11 16.58
C VAL A 120 6.51 -2.03 15.55
N CYS A 121 6.20 -0.76 15.83
CA CYS A 121 6.37 0.32 14.87
C CYS A 121 7.85 0.72 14.72
N PRO A 122 8.47 0.52 13.54
CA PRO A 122 9.87 0.90 13.34
C PRO A 122 10.07 2.41 13.28
N TYR A 123 9.00 3.19 13.12
CA TYR A 123 9.02 4.65 12.97
C TYR A 123 8.62 5.39 14.24
N GLY A 124 8.23 4.70 15.31
CA GLY A 124 7.82 5.32 16.57
C GLY A 124 6.53 6.16 16.47
N ALA A 125 5.67 5.91 15.47
CA ALA A 125 4.46 6.69 15.26
C ALA A 125 3.39 6.54 16.37
N PRO A 126 3.11 5.35 16.95
CA PRO A 126 2.13 5.22 18.01
C PRO A 126 2.63 5.78 19.35
N VAL A 127 1.79 6.53 20.02
CA VAL A 127 1.92 6.93 21.43
C VAL A 127 0.74 6.36 22.18
N VAL A 128 0.97 5.71 23.32
CA VAL A 128 -0.08 5.04 24.07
C VAL A 128 -0.16 5.63 25.48
N THR A 129 -1.33 6.16 25.81
CA THR A 129 -1.73 6.61 27.14
C THR A 129 -2.93 5.76 27.61
N SER A 130 -4.12 6.33 27.65
CA SER A 130 -5.39 5.57 27.86
C SER A 130 -5.81 4.77 26.62
N HIS A 131 -5.36 5.16 25.47
CA HIS A 131 -5.51 4.49 24.16
C HIS A 131 -4.31 4.84 23.28
N SER A 132 -4.18 4.17 22.14
CA SER A 132 -3.16 4.50 21.16
C SER A 132 -3.58 5.69 20.30
N GLU A 133 -2.65 6.60 20.06
CA GLU A 133 -2.75 7.68 19.08
C GLU A 133 -1.61 7.55 18.09
N ILE A 134 -1.91 7.66 16.82
CA ILE A 134 -0.90 7.56 15.76
C ILE A 134 -0.52 8.97 15.33
N ARG A 135 0.75 9.31 15.49
CA ARG A 135 1.29 10.59 15.03
C ARG A 135 1.45 10.56 13.51
N PRO A 136 0.68 11.38 12.75
CA PRO A 136 0.68 11.29 11.28
C PRO A 136 2.04 11.64 10.67
N GLU A 137 2.80 12.54 11.28
CA GLU A 137 4.12 12.97 10.83
C GLU A 137 5.19 11.87 10.89
N TYR A 138 4.99 10.87 11.76
CA TYR A 138 5.86 9.70 11.88
C TYR A 138 5.34 8.49 11.08
N CYS A 139 4.03 8.42 10.82
CA CYS A 139 3.39 7.26 10.25
C CYS A 139 3.71 7.12 8.75
N GLN A 140 4.39 6.04 8.36
CA GLN A 140 4.70 5.73 6.96
C GLN A 140 3.63 4.87 6.28
N ALA A 141 2.47 4.70 6.89
CA ALA A 141 1.38 3.89 6.35
C ALA A 141 1.79 2.44 5.96
N CYS A 142 2.82 1.88 6.59
CA CYS A 142 3.26 0.51 6.29
C CYS A 142 2.23 -0.55 6.69
N GLY A 143 1.38 -0.25 7.67
CA GLY A 143 0.29 -1.11 8.13
C GLY A 143 0.72 -2.27 9.03
N LEU A 144 1.97 -2.32 9.50
CA LEU A 144 2.48 -3.41 10.36
C LEU A 144 1.72 -3.53 11.69
N CYS A 145 1.27 -2.40 12.24
CA CYS A 145 0.57 -2.35 13.54
C CYS A 145 -0.85 -2.92 13.49
N ALA A 146 -1.51 -2.94 12.33
CA ALA A 146 -2.90 -3.39 12.21
C ALA A 146 -3.05 -4.90 12.47
N PRO A 147 -2.32 -5.81 11.79
CA PRO A 147 -2.41 -7.25 12.05
C PRO A 147 -1.78 -7.68 13.39
N GLU A 148 -1.00 -6.82 14.03
CA GLU A 148 -0.43 -7.09 15.35
C GLU A 148 -1.34 -6.61 16.49
N CYS A 149 -2.44 -5.90 16.17
CA CYS A 149 -3.36 -5.38 17.19
C CYS A 149 -4.32 -6.47 17.69
N PRO A 150 -4.21 -6.94 18.94
CA PRO A 150 -5.04 -8.04 19.44
C PRO A 150 -6.53 -7.66 19.58
N GLY A 151 -6.83 -6.35 19.67
CA GLY A 151 -8.20 -5.84 19.74
C GLY A 151 -8.77 -5.43 18.38
N GLU A 152 -8.05 -5.68 17.27
CA GLU A 152 -8.44 -5.21 15.93
C GLU A 152 -8.85 -3.72 15.89
N ALA A 153 -8.21 -2.93 16.77
CA ALA A 153 -8.51 -1.51 16.94
C ALA A 153 -7.85 -0.60 15.88
N ILE A 154 -6.95 -1.15 15.06
CA ILE A 154 -6.17 -0.36 14.11
C ILE A 154 -6.60 -0.71 12.68
N SER A 155 -6.95 0.33 11.91
CA SER A 155 -7.21 0.25 10.48
C SER A 155 -6.33 1.26 9.73
N MET A 156 -6.29 1.15 8.40
CA MET A 156 -5.60 2.11 7.54
C MET A 156 -6.64 3.03 6.88
N VAL A 157 -6.35 4.32 6.75
CA VAL A 157 -7.28 5.29 6.14
C VAL A 157 -7.70 4.87 4.73
N SER A 158 -6.77 4.37 3.92
CA SER A 158 -7.00 4.02 2.52
C SER A 158 -7.26 2.54 2.27
N TYR A 159 -7.23 1.71 3.30
CA TYR A 159 -7.23 0.26 3.11
C TYR A 159 -7.56 -0.47 4.43
N ASP A 160 -8.68 -1.16 4.48
CA ASP A 160 -8.97 -2.05 5.60
C ASP A 160 -8.23 -3.38 5.39
N VAL A 161 -7.33 -3.71 6.31
CA VAL A 161 -6.58 -4.98 6.26
C VAL A 161 -7.50 -6.21 6.26
N ARG A 162 -8.71 -6.08 6.81
CA ARG A 162 -9.72 -7.16 6.84
C ARG A 162 -10.35 -7.44 5.47
N GLU A 163 -10.26 -6.50 4.52
CA GLU A 163 -10.76 -6.72 3.15
C GLU A 163 -10.03 -7.86 2.46
N ILE A 164 -8.75 -8.07 2.77
CA ILE A 164 -7.97 -9.21 2.24
C ILE A 164 -8.72 -10.51 2.53
N ARG A 165 -9.17 -10.69 3.78
CA ARG A 165 -9.88 -11.89 4.22
C ARG A 165 -11.23 -12.04 3.53
N ASN A 166 -11.97 -10.95 3.37
CA ASN A 166 -13.29 -10.94 2.78
C ASN A 166 -13.26 -11.22 1.27
N THR A 167 -12.20 -10.81 0.57
CA THR A 167 -12.05 -11.05 -0.87
C THR A 167 -11.50 -12.45 -1.19
N MET A 168 -10.94 -13.15 -0.22
CA MET A 168 -10.29 -14.44 -0.42
C MET A 168 -11.18 -15.49 -1.11
N PRO A 169 -12.47 -15.68 -0.73
CA PRO A 169 -13.34 -16.64 -1.42
C PRO A 169 -13.55 -16.31 -2.89
N ALA A 170 -13.61 -15.03 -3.25
CA ALA A 170 -13.75 -14.62 -4.65
C ALA A 170 -12.46 -14.82 -5.45
N VAL A 171 -11.29 -14.62 -4.83
CA VAL A 171 -9.98 -14.73 -5.49
C VAL A 171 -9.59 -16.20 -5.69
N VAL A 172 -9.68 -17.03 -4.66
CA VAL A 172 -9.37 -18.46 -4.74
C VAL A 172 -10.41 -19.19 -5.57
N GLY A 173 -11.68 -18.73 -5.50
CA GLY A 173 -12.79 -19.26 -6.28
C GLY A 173 -13.29 -20.62 -5.79
N ASN A 174 -14.21 -21.19 -6.56
CA ASN A 174 -14.66 -22.55 -6.35
C ASN A 174 -13.59 -23.51 -6.87
N VAL A 175 -12.93 -24.17 -5.94
CA VAL A 175 -11.87 -25.12 -6.27
C VAL A 175 -12.49 -26.45 -6.75
N ASP A 176 -12.25 -26.81 -8.01
CA ASP A 176 -12.74 -28.08 -8.58
C ASP A 176 -12.14 -29.27 -7.80
N PRO A 177 -12.97 -30.14 -7.21
CA PRO A 177 -12.48 -31.35 -6.53
C PRO A 177 -11.70 -32.31 -7.43
N LYS A 178 -11.94 -32.27 -8.74
CA LYS A 178 -11.28 -33.14 -9.74
C LYS A 178 -10.02 -32.52 -10.36
N ARG A 179 -9.58 -31.35 -9.86
CA ARG A 179 -8.38 -30.68 -10.39
C ARG A 179 -7.15 -31.56 -10.30
N GLN A 180 -6.24 -31.38 -11.22
CA GLN A 180 -4.92 -32.04 -11.23
C GLN A 180 -3.79 -31.08 -10.79
N GLU A 181 -4.05 -29.77 -10.83
CA GLU A 181 -3.10 -28.74 -10.44
C GLU A 181 -3.45 -28.15 -9.08
N PRO A 182 -2.44 -27.86 -8.23
CA PRO A 182 -2.68 -27.22 -6.95
C PRO A 182 -3.13 -25.77 -7.12
N VAL A 183 -4.06 -25.32 -6.31
CA VAL A 183 -4.45 -23.90 -6.24
C VAL A 183 -3.56 -23.19 -5.24
N ILE A 184 -2.82 -22.19 -5.70
CA ILE A 184 -1.91 -21.40 -4.89
C ILE A 184 -2.50 -20.00 -4.69
N ALA A 185 -2.71 -19.57 -3.45
CA ALA A 185 -3.00 -18.19 -3.11
C ALA A 185 -1.68 -17.42 -2.88
N ALA A 186 -1.38 -16.46 -3.74
CA ALA A 186 -0.16 -15.67 -3.66
C ALA A 186 -0.45 -14.24 -3.20
N PHE A 187 -0.09 -13.90 -1.98
CA PHE A 187 -0.13 -12.53 -1.48
C PHE A 187 1.03 -11.73 -2.06
N VAL A 188 0.76 -10.80 -2.96
CA VAL A 188 1.77 -10.09 -3.73
C VAL A 188 1.85 -8.62 -3.34
N CYS A 189 3.04 -8.15 -2.97
CA CYS A 189 3.27 -6.74 -2.64
C CYS A 189 3.12 -5.85 -3.87
N THR A 190 2.19 -4.87 -3.84
CA THR A 190 1.92 -3.97 -4.97
C THR A 190 2.95 -2.84 -5.12
N HIS A 191 3.80 -2.60 -4.11
CA HIS A 191 4.90 -1.64 -4.23
C HIS A 191 6.03 -2.13 -5.12
N HIS A 192 6.07 -3.40 -5.44
CA HIS A 192 7.00 -3.91 -6.43
C HIS A 192 6.35 -3.79 -7.81
N ALA A 193 6.88 -2.91 -8.66
CA ALA A 193 6.31 -2.55 -9.97
C ALA A 193 6.05 -3.74 -10.92
N GLY A 194 6.71 -4.87 -10.67
CA GLY A 194 6.46 -6.11 -11.40
C GLY A 194 5.23 -6.91 -10.94
N ALA A 195 4.49 -6.44 -9.92
CA ALA A 195 3.39 -7.21 -9.34
C ALA A 195 2.04 -7.01 -10.05
N LEU A 196 1.89 -5.93 -10.80
CA LEU A 196 0.68 -5.61 -11.56
C LEU A 196 0.92 -5.97 -13.04
N GLY A 197 0.04 -6.77 -13.62
CA GLY A 197 0.20 -7.27 -15.00
C GLY A 197 1.01 -8.58 -15.10
N LEU A 198 1.06 -9.36 -14.03
CA LEU A 198 1.79 -10.61 -13.99
C LEU A 198 1.10 -11.68 -14.83
N ASP A 199 1.83 -12.21 -15.80
CA ASP A 199 1.49 -13.48 -16.44
C ASP A 199 1.84 -14.62 -15.47
N LEU A 200 0.96 -14.85 -14.50
CA LEU A 200 1.08 -15.92 -13.51
C LEU A 200 0.50 -17.23 -14.07
N PRO A 201 1.00 -18.39 -13.64
CA PRO A 201 0.37 -19.66 -13.93
C PRO A 201 -1.12 -19.63 -13.55
N LYS A 202 -1.99 -20.23 -14.35
CA LYS A 202 -3.46 -20.19 -14.17
C LYS A 202 -3.94 -20.68 -12.81
N ASN A 203 -3.19 -21.56 -12.19
CA ASN A 203 -3.46 -22.12 -10.88
C ASN A 203 -2.93 -21.27 -9.71
N VAL A 204 -2.19 -20.18 -9.99
CA VAL A 204 -1.73 -19.21 -9.00
C VAL A 204 -2.69 -18.02 -9.00
N LYS A 205 -3.32 -17.78 -7.87
CA LYS A 205 -4.30 -16.70 -7.64
C LYS A 205 -3.61 -15.57 -6.90
N ALA A 206 -3.37 -14.47 -7.59
CA ALA A 206 -2.75 -13.29 -6.98
C ALA A 206 -3.75 -12.58 -6.05
N VAL A 207 -3.31 -12.32 -4.83
CA VAL A 207 -3.96 -11.48 -3.83
C VAL A 207 -3.10 -10.23 -3.67
N PRO A 208 -3.44 -9.12 -4.35
CA PRO A 208 -2.64 -7.92 -4.26
C PRO A 208 -2.75 -7.30 -2.86
N VAL A 209 -1.62 -7.00 -2.25
CA VAL A 209 -1.54 -6.32 -0.96
C VAL A 209 -0.58 -5.14 -1.05
N HIS A 210 -0.93 -4.01 -0.45
CA HIS A 210 -0.04 -2.83 -0.47
C HIS A 210 1.35 -3.14 0.10
N CYS A 211 1.40 -3.96 1.13
CA CYS A 211 2.64 -4.48 1.68
C CYS A 211 2.34 -5.81 2.39
N THR A 212 3.25 -6.75 2.33
CA THR A 212 3.14 -8.04 3.05
C THR A 212 3.11 -7.86 4.57
N SER A 213 3.54 -6.70 5.09
CA SER A 213 3.39 -6.34 6.51
C SER A 213 1.93 -6.30 6.99
N ARG A 214 0.99 -6.12 6.06
CA ARG A 214 -0.46 -6.01 6.36
C ARG A 214 -1.18 -7.35 6.41
N ILE A 215 -0.53 -8.43 5.98
CA ILE A 215 -1.14 -9.76 5.98
C ILE A 215 -1.20 -10.27 7.43
N ASP A 216 -2.40 -10.65 7.85
CA ASP A 216 -2.64 -11.25 9.15
C ASP A 216 -2.47 -12.78 9.12
N ILE A 217 -2.31 -13.38 10.29
CA ILE A 217 -2.35 -14.84 10.50
C ILE A 217 -3.67 -15.40 9.95
N LEU A 218 -4.78 -14.75 10.25
CA LEU A 218 -6.12 -15.17 9.80
C LEU A 218 -6.30 -15.06 8.29
N ASP A 219 -5.62 -14.14 7.60
CA ASP A 219 -5.69 -14.04 6.13
C ASP A 219 -5.04 -15.25 5.47
N MET A 220 -3.88 -15.67 5.99
CA MET A 220 -3.17 -16.87 5.50
C MET A 220 -3.97 -18.14 5.78
N LEU A 221 -4.56 -18.28 6.97
CA LEU A 221 -5.41 -19.42 7.33
C LEU A 221 -6.69 -19.43 6.48
N LYS A 222 -7.28 -18.27 6.20
CA LYS A 222 -8.46 -18.16 5.35
C LYS A 222 -8.22 -18.66 3.94
N ALA A 223 -7.03 -18.42 3.37
CA ALA A 223 -6.68 -18.97 2.07
C ALA A 223 -6.74 -20.50 2.05
N PHE A 224 -6.24 -21.15 3.10
CA PHE A 224 -6.36 -22.61 3.25
C PHE A 224 -7.81 -23.06 3.49
N GLU A 225 -8.59 -22.31 4.28
CA GLU A 225 -9.99 -22.61 4.57
C GLU A 225 -10.84 -22.62 3.28
N VAL A 226 -10.62 -21.66 2.39
CA VAL A 226 -11.35 -21.57 1.11
C VAL A 226 -10.85 -22.50 0.03
N GLY A 227 -9.85 -23.35 0.32
CA GLY A 227 -9.45 -24.47 -0.53
C GLY A 227 -8.12 -24.30 -1.25
N ALA A 228 -7.28 -23.32 -0.91
CA ALA A 228 -5.92 -23.27 -1.45
C ALA A 228 -5.09 -24.47 -0.99
N ASP A 229 -4.32 -25.05 -1.88
CA ASP A 229 -3.38 -26.14 -1.61
C ASP A 229 -2.05 -25.63 -1.05
N GLY A 230 -1.71 -24.39 -1.42
CA GLY A 230 -0.54 -23.69 -0.94
C GLY A 230 -0.76 -22.19 -0.86
N VAL A 231 0.00 -21.54 0.01
CA VAL A 231 -0.03 -20.09 0.22
C VAL A 231 1.38 -19.54 0.08
N ALA A 232 1.54 -18.56 -0.80
CA ALA A 232 2.80 -17.85 -1.02
C ALA A 232 2.70 -16.41 -0.51
N VAL A 233 3.68 -15.96 0.28
CA VAL A 233 3.85 -14.56 0.65
C VAL A 233 4.99 -13.99 -0.18
N VAL A 234 4.64 -13.30 -1.28
CA VAL A 234 5.62 -12.79 -2.24
C VAL A 234 5.99 -11.36 -1.85
N ARG A 235 7.19 -11.19 -1.34
CA ARG A 235 7.71 -9.92 -0.84
C ARG A 235 8.81 -9.34 -1.70
N CYS A 236 9.08 -8.04 -1.51
CA CYS A 236 10.27 -7.39 -2.06
C CYS A 236 11.55 -8.01 -1.47
N ASN A 237 12.66 -7.91 -2.18
CA ASN A 237 13.97 -8.21 -1.63
C ASN A 237 14.32 -7.20 -0.50
N ASP A 238 15.11 -7.64 0.46
CA ASP A 238 15.45 -6.82 1.63
C ASP A 238 16.12 -5.48 1.24
N GLY A 239 16.90 -5.45 0.15
CA GLY A 239 17.54 -4.24 -0.36
C GLY A 239 16.64 -3.28 -1.12
N THR A 240 15.46 -3.72 -1.60
CA THR A 240 14.53 -2.92 -2.43
C THR A 240 13.21 -2.64 -1.73
N CYS A 241 13.05 -3.06 -0.48
CA CYS A 241 11.83 -2.85 0.26
C CYS A 241 11.62 -1.37 0.58
N LYS A 242 10.44 -0.83 0.23
CA LYS A 242 10.05 0.54 0.58
C LYS A 242 10.07 0.79 2.10
N TYR A 243 9.72 -0.22 2.88
CA TYR A 243 9.65 -0.14 4.33
C TYR A 243 10.77 -0.99 4.94
N LYS A 244 11.72 -0.33 5.59
CA LYS A 244 12.78 -1.00 6.33
C LYS A 244 12.22 -1.69 7.59
N ASP A 245 12.88 -2.71 8.05
CA ASP A 245 12.66 -3.39 9.34
C ASP A 245 11.30 -4.08 9.55
N ILE A 246 10.53 -4.30 8.48
CA ILE A 246 9.26 -5.04 8.59
C ILE A 246 9.42 -6.55 8.40
N ALA A 247 10.46 -6.97 7.68
CA ALA A 247 10.66 -8.38 7.30
C ALA A 247 10.69 -9.34 8.49
N PRO A 248 11.37 -9.05 9.62
CA PRO A 248 11.39 -9.95 10.77
C PRO A 248 9.99 -10.27 11.32
N ARG A 249 9.08 -9.28 11.32
CA ARG A 249 7.71 -9.47 11.81
C ARG A 249 6.87 -10.31 10.86
N VAL A 250 7.02 -10.09 9.55
CA VAL A 250 6.34 -10.92 8.53
C VAL A 250 6.83 -12.37 8.65
N ASN A 251 8.13 -12.59 8.76
CA ASN A 251 8.72 -13.91 8.94
C ASN A 251 8.19 -14.61 10.19
N ALA A 252 8.11 -13.90 11.32
CA ALA A 252 7.58 -14.45 12.58
C ALA A 252 6.10 -14.86 12.46
N ARG A 253 5.26 -14.06 11.75
CA ARG A 253 3.86 -14.41 11.51
C ARG A 253 3.72 -15.64 10.62
N VAL A 254 4.48 -15.70 9.52
CA VAL A 254 4.48 -16.88 8.64
C VAL A 254 4.91 -18.12 9.42
N LYS A 255 5.98 -18.03 10.21
CA LYS A 255 6.43 -19.14 11.08
C LYS A 255 5.32 -19.57 12.04
N ARG A 256 4.62 -18.62 12.67
CA ARG A 256 3.50 -18.93 13.54
C ARG A 256 2.38 -19.68 12.84
N VAL A 257 2.04 -19.29 11.60
CA VAL A 257 1.04 -20.02 10.81
C VAL A 257 1.54 -21.41 10.42
N GLN A 258 2.81 -21.57 10.06
CA GLN A 258 3.40 -22.88 9.78
C GLN A 258 3.29 -23.82 11.01
N ASP A 259 3.52 -23.30 12.21
CA ASP A 259 3.36 -24.08 13.45
C ASP A 259 1.89 -24.49 13.68
N LEU A 260 0.93 -23.57 13.41
CA LEU A 260 -0.51 -23.86 13.48
C LEU A 260 -0.93 -24.91 12.44
N LEU A 261 -0.42 -24.83 11.21
CA LEU A 261 -0.69 -25.83 10.16
C LEU A 261 -0.21 -27.20 10.60
N GLY A 262 0.98 -27.29 11.21
CA GLY A 262 1.49 -28.53 11.77
C GLY A 262 0.57 -29.15 12.83
N MET A 263 -0.01 -28.33 13.72
CA MET A 263 -1.01 -28.79 14.70
C MET A 263 -2.29 -29.32 14.03
N LEU A 264 -2.67 -28.71 12.90
CA LEU A 264 -3.83 -29.14 12.09
C LEU A 264 -3.52 -30.32 11.16
N LYS A 265 -2.32 -30.91 11.24
CA LYS A 265 -1.83 -31.97 10.35
C LYS A 265 -1.81 -31.56 8.88
N ILE A 266 -1.56 -30.29 8.62
CA ILE A 266 -1.32 -29.74 7.29
C ILE A 266 0.19 -29.47 7.19
N GLU A 267 0.81 -29.86 6.09
CA GLU A 267 2.24 -29.74 5.91
C GLU A 267 2.66 -28.25 5.93
N PRO A 268 3.52 -27.83 6.89
CA PRO A 268 3.95 -26.42 7.03
C PRO A 268 4.60 -25.83 5.76
N VAL A 269 5.21 -26.68 4.94
CA VAL A 269 5.85 -26.28 3.67
C VAL A 269 4.86 -25.83 2.58
N ARG A 270 3.56 -25.96 2.83
CA ARG A 270 2.51 -25.35 1.98
C ARG A 270 2.37 -23.86 2.16
N LEU A 271 3.03 -23.28 3.13
CA LEU A 271 3.12 -21.82 3.33
C LEU A 271 4.58 -21.41 3.24
N GLU A 272 4.91 -20.49 2.34
CA GLU A 272 6.28 -20.05 2.13
C GLU A 272 6.35 -18.56 1.81
N ILE A 273 7.47 -17.93 2.22
CA ILE A 273 7.84 -16.58 1.82
C ILE A 273 8.70 -16.68 0.55
N LEU A 274 8.24 -16.06 -0.52
CA LEU A 274 8.96 -16.00 -1.77
C LEU A 274 9.51 -14.59 -1.97
N SER A 275 10.78 -14.49 -2.35
CA SER A 275 11.41 -13.23 -2.73
C SER A 275 11.62 -13.23 -4.24
N ALA A 276 11.10 -12.22 -4.91
CA ALA A 276 11.35 -12.02 -6.33
C ALA A 276 12.60 -11.17 -6.51
N ALA A 277 13.71 -11.79 -6.87
CA ALA A 277 14.88 -11.05 -7.30
C ALA A 277 14.64 -10.48 -8.70
N SER A 278 14.83 -9.16 -8.87
CA SER A 278 14.82 -8.54 -10.19
C SER A 278 16.14 -8.86 -10.91
N ASN A 279 16.27 -10.04 -11.49
CA ASN A 279 17.44 -10.39 -12.27
C ASN A 279 17.02 -10.77 -13.69
N ASN A 280 17.55 -10.03 -14.66
CA ASN A 280 17.68 -10.41 -16.07
C ASN A 280 16.41 -10.63 -16.89
N GLY A 281 15.55 -9.60 -17.04
CA GLY A 281 14.65 -9.51 -18.21
C GLY A 281 13.43 -10.44 -18.26
N GLY A 282 13.22 -11.30 -17.26
CA GLY A 282 12.03 -12.15 -17.11
C GLY A 282 11.10 -11.66 -16.01
N ASN A 283 9.90 -12.29 -15.90
CA ASN A 283 8.99 -12.06 -14.79
C ASN A 283 9.42 -12.93 -13.57
N PRO A 284 10.21 -12.40 -12.62
CA PRO A 284 10.76 -13.21 -11.54
C PRO A 284 9.68 -13.77 -10.61
N PHE A 285 8.52 -13.10 -10.53
CA PHE A 285 7.39 -13.57 -9.72
C PHE A 285 6.74 -14.82 -10.30
N ALA A 286 6.54 -14.85 -11.63
CA ALA A 286 5.96 -16.03 -12.28
C ALA A 286 6.83 -17.26 -12.04
N ALA A 287 8.15 -17.12 -12.18
CA ALA A 287 9.08 -18.21 -11.99
C ALA A 287 9.08 -18.79 -10.57
N VAL A 288 9.16 -17.91 -9.53
CA VAL A 288 9.16 -18.37 -8.13
C VAL A 288 7.81 -18.95 -7.72
N CYS A 289 6.70 -18.41 -8.24
CA CYS A 289 5.37 -18.95 -7.99
C CYS A 289 5.17 -20.31 -8.70
N ALA A 290 5.69 -20.48 -9.90
CA ALA A 290 5.65 -21.74 -10.63
C ALA A 290 6.45 -22.84 -9.89
N ASP A 291 7.68 -22.54 -9.46
CA ASP A 291 8.49 -23.47 -8.67
C ASP A 291 7.79 -23.87 -7.37
N PHE A 292 7.24 -22.91 -6.64
CA PHE A 292 6.47 -23.21 -5.42
C PHE A 292 5.25 -24.09 -5.73
N SER A 293 4.52 -23.81 -6.81
CA SER A 293 3.38 -24.63 -7.25
C SER A 293 3.78 -26.07 -7.52
N GLU A 294 4.90 -26.31 -8.21
CA GLU A 294 5.43 -27.66 -8.47
C GLU A 294 5.83 -28.38 -7.17
N ARG A 295 6.39 -27.68 -6.20
CA ARG A 295 6.70 -28.24 -4.88
C ARG A 295 5.43 -28.66 -4.13
N VAL A 296 4.38 -27.83 -4.14
CA VAL A 296 3.07 -28.17 -3.55
C VAL A 296 2.43 -29.35 -4.27
N LYS A 297 2.54 -29.43 -5.60
CA LYS A 297 2.04 -30.55 -6.40
C LYS A 297 2.66 -31.88 -6.00
N LYS A 298 3.98 -31.90 -5.73
CA LYS A 298 4.70 -33.11 -5.26
C LYS A 298 4.23 -33.57 -3.89
N ILE A 299 3.80 -32.67 -3.00
CA ILE A 299 3.23 -33.02 -1.69
C ILE A 299 1.83 -33.66 -1.86
N GLY A 300 1.13 -33.33 -2.95
CA GLY A 300 -0.24 -33.76 -3.24
C GLY A 300 -1.26 -32.66 -2.95
N LEU A 301 -2.42 -32.78 -3.60
CA LEU A 301 -3.53 -31.84 -3.40
C LEU A 301 -4.17 -32.06 -2.04
N ARG A 302 -4.66 -30.98 -1.41
CA ARG A 302 -5.44 -31.11 -0.19
C ARG A 302 -6.82 -31.70 -0.56
N ALA A 303 -7.25 -32.68 0.22
CA ALA A 303 -8.62 -33.18 0.13
C ALA A 303 -9.58 -32.00 0.44
N GLY A 304 -10.45 -31.65 -0.51
CA GLY A 304 -11.51 -30.67 -0.27
C GLY A 304 -12.36 -31.08 0.94
N ARG A 305 -12.64 -30.13 1.83
CA ARG A 305 -13.71 -30.29 2.81
C ARG A 305 -15.04 -30.01 2.14
#